data_f9c9a30141ce240ba0631e66515f2fd9
#
_entry.id   f9c9a30141ce240ba0631e66515f2fd9
#
_cell.length_a   1.000
_cell.length_b   1.000
_cell.length_c   1.000
_cell.angle_alpha   90.00
_cell.angle_beta   90.00
_cell.angle_gamma   90.00
#
_symmetry.space_group_name_H-M   'P 1'
#
loop_
_entity.id
_entity.type
_entity.pdbx_description
1 polymer ?
#
loop_
_entity_poly.entity_id
_entity_poly.type
_entity_poly.pdbx_seq_one_letter_code
_entity_poly.pdbx_strand_id
1 'polypeptide(L)'
;MKLNNISIYLVVSALLCASVNLSAQKVVRYDLYVRDTLVNFTGKTKRAIAVNGQIPMPTMTFTQGDTAEIHVYNELKESTSLHWHGLILPNKEDGVPYLTQMPIEPGTTHVYRFPIAQNGTHWYHSHSGLQEQIGMYGSMILNKRNDDLTFRKGIDDLPTIPVVISEWTDYNPNNIHRMLHNATDWFAIKKGTTQSYAEAIKEGHFTTKVKNEFKRMLAMDVSDVYYDKFLLNGNQE
;
A
#
# COMPACT_ATOMS: atom_id res chain seq x y z
N MET A 1 -1.63 -11.38 65.01
CA MET A 1 -1.18 -12.57 64.27
C MET A 1 0.19 -12.25 63.70
N LYS A 2 1.31 -12.78 64.23
CA LYS A 2 2.66 -12.54 63.70
C LYS A 2 2.88 -13.49 62.53
N LEU A 3 2.99 -12.95 61.34
CA LEU A 3 3.40 -13.72 60.17
C LEU A 3 4.84 -14.20 60.39
N ASN A 4 5.04 -15.51 60.34
CA ASN A 4 6.38 -16.11 60.49
C ASN A 4 7.24 -15.68 59.29
N ASN A 5 8.52 -15.39 59.53
CA ASN A 5 9.49 -14.99 58.49
C ASN A 5 9.48 -15.92 57.28
N ILE A 6 9.24 -17.22 57.47
CA ILE A 6 9.12 -18.24 56.41
C ILE A 6 7.94 -17.90 55.43
N SER A 7 6.79 -17.46 55.96
CA SER A 7 5.65 -17.08 55.12
C SER A 7 5.94 -15.82 54.25
N ILE A 8 6.74 -14.90 54.80
CA ILE A 8 7.16 -13.68 54.04
C ILE A 8 8.12 -14.09 52.90
N TYR A 9 9.08 -14.97 53.17
CA TYR A 9 10.00 -15.43 52.12
C TYR A 9 9.28 -16.26 51.04
N LEU A 10 8.27 -17.04 51.34
CA LEU A 10 7.45 -17.78 50.37
C LEU A 10 6.62 -16.84 49.50
N VAL A 11 6.05 -15.78 50.07
CA VAL A 11 5.30 -14.76 49.31
C VAL A 11 6.22 -13.93 48.42
N VAL A 12 7.40 -13.55 48.91
CA VAL A 12 8.39 -12.81 48.11
C VAL A 12 8.97 -13.71 47.01
N SER A 13 9.23 -14.98 47.26
CA SER A 13 9.63 -15.95 46.21
C SER A 13 8.54 -16.19 45.18
N ALA A 14 7.28 -16.27 45.58
CA ALA A 14 6.15 -16.41 44.65
C ALA A 14 5.95 -15.16 43.78
N LEU A 15 6.17 -13.98 44.35
CA LEU A 15 6.16 -12.71 43.62
C LEU A 15 7.35 -12.55 42.64
N LEU A 16 8.52 -13.09 43.02
CA LEU A 16 9.70 -13.11 42.15
C LEU A 16 9.62 -14.18 41.03
N CYS A 17 8.87 -15.29 41.27
CA CYS A 17 8.61 -16.32 40.26
C CYS A 17 7.45 -15.98 39.30
N ALA A 18 6.66 -14.96 39.59
CA ALA A 18 5.79 -14.34 38.61
C ALA A 18 6.64 -13.48 37.65
N SER A 19 7.65 -14.10 37.04
CA SER A 19 8.29 -13.54 35.84
C SER A 19 7.20 -13.43 34.80
N VAL A 20 6.59 -12.28 34.74
CA VAL A 20 5.86 -11.84 33.54
C VAL A 20 6.83 -12.05 32.41
N ASN A 21 6.55 -12.98 31.51
CA ASN A 21 7.22 -13.04 30.23
C ASN A 21 6.90 -11.74 29.50
N LEU A 22 7.62 -10.66 29.85
CA LEU A 22 7.68 -9.48 29.00
C LEU A 22 8.39 -9.97 27.75
N SER A 23 7.61 -10.38 26.75
CA SER A 23 8.14 -10.55 25.41
C SER A 23 8.76 -9.20 25.04
N ALA A 24 10.08 -9.17 24.94
CA ALA A 24 10.81 -7.94 24.69
C ALA A 24 10.29 -7.34 23.39
N GLN A 25 9.79 -6.12 23.46
CA GLN A 25 9.36 -5.35 22.31
C GLN A 25 10.55 -5.18 21.37
N LYS A 26 10.47 -5.80 20.20
CA LYS A 26 11.55 -5.78 19.21
C LYS A 26 11.41 -4.56 18.32
N VAL A 27 12.52 -3.86 18.07
CA VAL A 27 12.60 -2.87 17.00
C VAL A 27 12.98 -3.60 15.72
N VAL A 28 12.09 -3.54 14.73
CA VAL A 28 12.31 -4.14 13.41
C VAL A 28 12.57 -3.02 12.42
N ARG A 29 13.77 -3.00 11.83
CA ARG A 29 14.22 -1.97 10.90
C ARG A 29 14.12 -2.44 9.46
N TYR A 30 13.66 -1.51 8.62
CA TYR A 30 13.74 -1.60 7.16
C TYR A 30 14.40 -0.35 6.59
N ASP A 31 15.25 -0.54 5.58
CA ASP A 31 15.84 0.52 4.79
C ASP A 31 15.28 0.45 3.37
N LEU A 32 14.56 1.50 2.96
CA LEU A 32 13.83 1.58 1.70
C LEU A 32 14.43 2.65 0.80
N TYR A 33 15.08 2.24 -0.27
CA TYR A 33 15.70 3.12 -1.27
C TYR A 33 14.74 3.32 -2.44
N VAL A 34 14.20 4.52 -2.58
CA VAL A 34 13.21 4.88 -3.61
C VAL A 34 13.91 5.42 -4.84
N ARG A 35 13.77 4.76 -5.99
CA ARG A 35 14.50 5.08 -7.22
C ARG A 35 13.62 5.01 -8.45
N ASP A 36 13.94 5.85 -9.45
CA ASP A 36 13.41 5.67 -10.80
C ASP A 36 13.92 4.36 -11.41
N THR A 37 13.05 3.69 -12.15
CA THR A 37 13.38 2.50 -12.93
C THR A 37 12.63 2.48 -14.25
N LEU A 38 12.98 1.55 -15.11
CA LEU A 38 12.26 1.27 -16.34
C LEU A 38 11.67 -0.13 -16.29
N VAL A 39 10.41 -0.25 -16.66
CA VAL A 39 9.69 -1.53 -16.75
C VAL A 39 9.13 -1.74 -18.15
N ASN A 40 8.89 -3.00 -18.51
CA ASN A 40 8.29 -3.37 -19.77
C ASN A 40 7.28 -4.51 -19.55
N PHE A 41 6.06 -4.15 -19.15
CA PHE A 41 4.98 -5.14 -18.94
C PHE A 41 4.11 -5.36 -20.17
N THR A 42 4.18 -4.48 -21.19
CA THR A 42 3.27 -4.48 -22.34
C THR A 42 3.97 -4.60 -23.69
N GLY A 43 5.30 -4.75 -23.69
CA GLY A 43 6.15 -4.60 -24.88
C GLY A 43 6.68 -3.17 -25.06
N LYS A 44 6.29 -2.21 -24.20
CA LYS A 44 6.77 -0.83 -24.21
C LYS A 44 7.49 -0.49 -22.92
N THR A 45 8.67 0.08 -23.06
CA THR A 45 9.44 0.55 -21.91
C THR A 45 8.82 1.82 -21.33
N LYS A 46 8.55 1.82 -20.02
CA LYS A 46 7.94 2.94 -19.28
C LYS A 46 8.73 3.24 -18.03
N ARG A 47 8.69 4.52 -17.62
CA ARG A 47 9.17 4.94 -16.30
C ARG A 47 8.28 4.33 -15.23
N ALA A 48 8.92 3.82 -14.19
CA ALA A 48 8.29 3.37 -12.96
C ALA A 48 9.15 3.81 -11.77
N ILE A 49 8.65 3.64 -10.55
CA ILE A 49 9.42 3.85 -9.33
C ILE A 49 9.50 2.51 -8.60
N ALA A 50 10.72 2.08 -8.33
CA ALA A 50 11.00 0.87 -7.56
C ALA A 50 11.54 1.23 -6.18
N VAL A 51 11.26 0.38 -5.20
CA VAL A 51 11.86 0.45 -3.88
C VAL A 51 12.73 -0.79 -3.69
N ASN A 52 14.01 -0.59 -3.36
CA ASN A 52 15.02 -1.65 -3.32
C ASN A 52 15.07 -2.48 -4.62
N GLY A 53 14.78 -1.84 -5.77
CA GLY A 53 14.77 -2.47 -7.09
C GLY A 53 13.55 -3.35 -7.37
N GLN A 54 12.49 -3.28 -6.57
CA GLN A 54 11.31 -4.14 -6.67
C GLN A 54 10.03 -3.33 -6.95
N ILE A 55 9.13 -3.92 -7.73
CA ILE A 55 7.73 -3.56 -7.91
C ILE A 55 6.93 -4.88 -7.90
N PRO A 56 5.99 -5.07 -6.98
CA PRO A 56 5.66 -4.24 -5.81
C PRO A 56 6.86 -4.00 -4.88
N MET A 57 6.76 -2.95 -4.06
CA MET A 57 7.77 -2.66 -3.04
C MET A 57 7.98 -3.87 -2.11
N PRO A 58 9.13 -3.99 -1.42
CA PRO A 58 9.42 -5.12 -0.53
C PRO A 58 8.29 -5.41 0.46
N THR A 59 7.94 -6.68 0.65
CA THR A 59 7.05 -7.07 1.73
C THR A 59 7.73 -6.82 3.08
N MET A 60 7.12 -6.02 3.93
CA MET A 60 7.58 -5.82 5.30
C MET A 60 6.81 -6.73 6.25
N THR A 61 7.54 -7.37 7.18
CA THR A 61 6.95 -8.28 8.16
C THR A 61 7.29 -7.84 9.56
N PHE A 62 6.27 -7.70 10.39
CA PHE A 62 6.38 -7.37 11.81
C PHE A 62 5.54 -8.34 12.63
N THR A 63 5.72 -8.30 13.95
CA THR A 63 4.83 -8.98 14.89
C THR A 63 4.11 -7.93 15.75
N GLN A 64 2.85 -8.15 16.04
CA GLN A 64 2.08 -7.30 16.95
C GLN A 64 2.86 -7.07 18.25
N GLY A 65 2.99 -5.81 18.64
CA GLY A 65 3.82 -5.38 19.77
C GLY A 65 5.24 -4.97 19.43
N ASP A 66 5.74 -5.26 18.22
CA ASP A 66 7.01 -4.71 17.74
C ASP A 66 6.95 -3.19 17.56
N THR A 67 8.10 -2.57 17.43
CA THR A 67 8.24 -1.20 16.92
C THR A 67 8.78 -1.26 15.50
N ALA A 68 8.03 -0.73 14.56
CA ALA A 68 8.53 -0.49 13.20
C ALA A 68 9.51 0.71 13.22
N GLU A 69 10.66 0.56 12.58
CA GLU A 69 11.59 1.63 12.28
C GLU A 69 11.95 1.57 10.80
N ILE A 70 11.39 2.50 10.01
CA ILE A 70 11.47 2.44 8.55
C ILE A 70 12.18 3.68 8.05
N HIS A 71 13.36 3.48 7.49
CA HIS A 71 14.19 4.54 6.91
C HIS A 71 13.91 4.62 5.41
N VAL A 72 13.38 5.73 4.94
CA VAL A 72 13.06 5.97 3.53
C VAL A 72 14.07 6.94 2.94
N TYR A 73 14.88 6.46 2.02
CA TYR A 73 15.90 7.22 1.29
C TYR A 73 15.32 7.63 -0.05
N ASN A 74 15.02 8.92 -0.21
CA ASN A 74 14.48 9.44 -1.46
C ASN A 74 15.60 9.75 -2.46
N GLU A 75 15.83 8.85 -3.39
CA GLU A 75 16.80 9.04 -4.49
C GLU A 75 16.12 9.49 -5.80
N LEU A 76 14.85 9.88 -5.75
CA LEU A 76 14.15 10.50 -6.87
C LEU A 76 14.58 11.95 -7.05
N LYS A 77 14.17 12.55 -8.17
CA LYS A 77 14.30 13.99 -8.44
C LYS A 77 13.05 14.78 -7.99
N GLU A 78 12.11 14.12 -7.38
CA GLU A 78 10.84 14.67 -6.88
C GLU A 78 10.62 14.23 -5.43
N SER A 79 9.81 14.96 -4.69
CA SER A 79 9.46 14.60 -3.32
C SER A 79 8.59 13.36 -3.28
N THR A 80 8.66 12.62 -2.18
CA THR A 80 7.88 11.40 -1.96
C THR A 80 7.37 11.32 -0.53
N SER A 81 6.58 10.31 -0.23
CA SER A 81 6.15 9.91 1.10
C SER A 81 5.69 8.45 1.07
N LEU A 82 5.58 7.81 2.25
CA LEU A 82 4.94 6.51 2.38
C LEU A 82 3.85 6.57 3.43
N HIS A 83 2.68 6.03 3.09
CA HIS A 83 1.54 5.87 3.96
C HIS A 83 1.31 4.39 4.27
N TRP A 84 0.88 4.11 5.50
CA TRP A 84 0.67 2.77 6.05
C TRP A 84 -0.84 2.48 6.10
N HIS A 85 -1.36 1.97 5.00
CA HIS A 85 -2.80 1.88 4.79
C HIS A 85 -3.49 0.95 5.78
N GLY A 86 -4.44 1.52 6.54
CA GLY A 86 -5.24 0.78 7.51
C GLY A 86 -4.56 0.50 8.84
N LEU A 87 -3.40 1.10 9.13
CA LEU A 87 -2.73 0.95 10.41
C LEU A 87 -3.23 1.98 11.44
N ILE A 88 -3.31 1.53 12.69
CA ILE A 88 -3.55 2.39 13.85
C ILE A 88 -2.18 2.81 14.40
N LEU A 89 -1.83 4.07 14.20
CA LEU A 89 -0.52 4.61 14.55
C LEU A 89 -0.60 6.10 14.94
N PRO A 90 0.45 6.67 15.55
CA PRO A 90 0.50 8.10 15.84
C PRO A 90 0.40 8.94 14.56
N ASN A 91 -0.48 9.96 14.55
CA ASN A 91 -0.78 10.79 13.38
C ASN A 91 0.47 11.33 12.65
N LYS A 92 1.51 11.73 13.39
CA LYS A 92 2.76 12.25 12.81
C LYS A 92 3.56 11.20 12.02
N GLU A 93 3.23 9.91 12.13
CA GLU A 93 3.89 8.80 11.44
C GLU A 93 3.06 8.29 10.24
N ASP A 94 1.89 8.92 9.97
CA ASP A 94 0.91 8.44 8.99
C ASP A 94 1.32 8.64 7.52
N GLY A 95 2.32 9.47 7.27
CA GLY A 95 2.94 9.61 5.96
C GLY A 95 2.18 10.44 4.93
N VAL A 96 1.18 11.23 5.33
CA VAL A 96 0.40 12.08 4.42
C VAL A 96 1.04 13.46 4.29
N PRO A 97 1.59 13.83 3.10
CA PRO A 97 2.26 15.10 2.89
C PRO A 97 1.38 16.30 3.20
N TYR A 98 1.94 17.31 3.86
CA TYR A 98 1.32 18.58 4.26
C TYR A 98 0.17 18.44 5.27
N LEU A 99 -0.21 17.21 5.66
CA LEU A 99 -1.23 16.94 6.67
C LEU A 99 -0.62 16.39 7.96
N THR A 100 0.13 15.30 7.85
CA THR A 100 0.73 14.62 9.01
C THR A 100 2.24 14.83 9.09
N GLN A 101 2.88 15.14 7.96
CA GLN A 101 4.31 15.41 7.84
C GLN A 101 4.62 16.29 6.63
N MET A 102 5.86 16.78 6.53
CA MET A 102 6.38 17.35 5.29
C MET A 102 6.80 16.24 4.31
N PRO A 103 6.72 16.47 2.99
CA PRO A 103 7.24 15.52 2.01
C PRO A 103 8.72 15.18 2.27
N ILE A 104 9.13 14.01 1.83
CA ILE A 104 10.53 13.59 1.84
C ILE A 104 11.17 14.16 0.57
N GLU A 105 12.00 15.19 0.72
CA GLU A 105 12.61 15.89 -0.41
C GLU A 105 13.68 15.05 -1.12
N PRO A 106 14.00 15.34 -2.39
CA PRO A 106 15.06 14.66 -3.14
C PRO A 106 16.39 14.64 -2.39
N GLY A 107 17.05 13.48 -2.34
CA GLY A 107 18.33 13.29 -1.68
C GLY A 107 18.27 13.31 -0.15
N THR A 108 17.07 13.34 0.45
CA THR A 108 16.91 13.30 1.91
C THR A 108 16.40 11.95 2.39
N THR A 109 16.49 11.75 3.70
CA THR A 109 16.01 10.55 4.39
C THR A 109 14.98 10.94 5.43
N HIS A 110 13.90 10.15 5.52
CA HIS A 110 12.93 10.25 6.61
C HIS A 110 12.87 8.93 7.37
N VAL A 111 12.67 9.01 8.69
CA VAL A 111 12.55 7.82 9.56
C VAL A 111 11.17 7.81 10.18
N TYR A 112 10.38 6.81 9.81
CA TYR A 112 9.11 6.50 10.47
C TYR A 112 9.37 5.57 11.64
N ARG A 113 8.77 5.87 12.80
CA ARG A 113 8.93 5.01 13.99
C ARG A 113 7.63 4.94 14.77
N PHE A 114 6.98 3.77 14.74
CA PHE A 114 5.68 3.58 15.38
C PHE A 114 5.50 2.15 15.91
N PRO A 115 4.66 1.97 16.95
CA PRO A 115 4.33 0.64 17.46
C PRO A 115 3.39 -0.10 16.52
N ILE A 116 3.57 -1.41 16.39
CA ILE A 116 2.66 -2.30 15.68
C ILE A 116 1.54 -2.72 16.64
N ALA A 117 0.43 -1.96 16.61
CA ALA A 117 -0.68 -2.16 17.55
C ALA A 117 -1.62 -3.31 17.15
N GLN A 118 -1.65 -3.67 15.88
CA GLN A 118 -2.61 -4.63 15.30
C GLN A 118 -1.90 -5.77 14.56
N ASN A 119 -2.68 -6.77 14.16
CA ASN A 119 -2.21 -7.86 13.30
C ASN A 119 -3.06 -7.92 12.02
N GLY A 120 -2.60 -8.69 11.03
CA GLY A 120 -3.27 -8.89 9.76
C GLY A 120 -2.39 -8.57 8.56
N THR A 121 -2.99 -8.65 7.37
CA THR A 121 -2.36 -8.28 6.11
C THR A 121 -2.80 -6.88 5.73
N HIS A 122 -1.83 -6.00 5.55
CA HIS A 122 -1.99 -4.61 5.18
C HIS A 122 -1.13 -4.30 3.95
N TRP A 123 -1.16 -3.07 3.50
CA TRP A 123 -0.31 -2.58 2.44
C TRP A 123 0.20 -1.17 2.75
N TYR A 124 1.22 -0.75 2.03
CA TYR A 124 1.76 0.59 2.13
C TYR A 124 2.05 1.12 0.73
N HIS A 125 1.97 2.43 0.57
CA HIS A 125 2.09 3.05 -0.74
C HIS A 125 2.52 4.51 -0.66
N SER A 126 2.92 5.09 -1.78
CA SER A 126 3.16 6.53 -1.84
C SER A 126 1.86 7.31 -1.68
N HIS A 127 1.93 8.40 -0.94
CA HIS A 127 0.87 9.40 -0.85
C HIS A 127 1.27 10.73 -1.52
N SER A 128 2.25 10.68 -2.45
CA SER A 128 2.77 11.83 -3.19
C SER A 128 2.38 11.74 -4.67
N GLY A 129 1.55 12.68 -5.13
CA GLY A 129 1.10 12.71 -6.52
C GLY A 129 0.46 11.39 -6.96
N LEU A 130 0.94 10.85 -8.09
CA LEU A 130 0.48 9.58 -8.65
C LEU A 130 1.59 8.52 -8.67
N GLN A 131 2.52 8.57 -7.72
CA GLN A 131 3.65 7.64 -7.63
C GLN A 131 3.21 6.20 -7.32
N GLU A 132 2.11 6.03 -6.57
CA GLU A 132 1.49 4.73 -6.35
C GLU A 132 1.18 4.03 -7.68
N GLN A 133 0.61 4.76 -8.65
CA GLN A 133 0.19 4.24 -9.94
C GLN A 133 1.35 3.76 -10.84
N ILE A 134 2.57 4.10 -10.50
CA ILE A 134 3.77 3.72 -11.26
C ILE A 134 4.75 2.85 -10.46
N GLY A 135 4.26 2.18 -9.40
CA GLY A 135 5.02 1.13 -8.74
C GLY A 135 5.20 1.27 -7.23
N MET A 136 4.86 2.41 -6.63
CA MET A 136 5.07 2.62 -5.19
C MET A 136 3.91 2.07 -4.33
N TYR A 137 3.74 0.76 -4.35
CA TYR A 137 2.82 0.00 -3.49
C TYR A 137 3.46 -1.32 -3.07
N GLY A 138 3.16 -1.80 -1.87
CA GLY A 138 3.72 -3.05 -1.34
C GLY A 138 2.92 -3.61 -0.17
N SER A 139 3.15 -4.87 0.16
CA SER A 139 2.45 -5.56 1.24
C SER A 139 3.14 -5.40 2.58
N MET A 140 2.36 -5.43 3.65
CA MET A 140 2.82 -5.40 5.03
C MET A 140 2.11 -6.51 5.82
N ILE A 141 2.88 -7.42 6.39
CA ILE A 141 2.39 -8.56 7.16
C ILE A 141 2.63 -8.28 8.64
N LEU A 142 1.56 -8.23 9.40
CA LEU A 142 1.60 -8.05 10.85
C LEU A 142 1.19 -9.36 11.51
N ASN A 143 2.17 -10.15 11.91
CA ASN A 143 1.92 -11.44 12.55
C ASN A 143 1.27 -11.24 13.92
N LYS A 144 0.30 -12.08 14.23
CA LYS A 144 -0.30 -12.14 15.56
C LYS A 144 0.72 -12.69 16.56
N ARG A 145 0.73 -12.16 17.77
CA ARG A 145 1.55 -12.70 18.86
C ARG A 145 1.01 -14.05 19.31
N ASN A 146 1.91 -14.95 19.67
CA ASN A 146 1.56 -16.28 20.16
C ASN A 146 0.96 -16.29 21.58
N ASP A 147 1.09 -15.19 22.33
CA ASP A 147 0.47 -14.95 23.63
C ASP A 147 -0.86 -14.16 23.55
N ASP A 148 -1.32 -13.81 22.35
CA ASP A 148 -2.63 -13.21 22.12
C ASP A 148 -3.73 -14.25 22.41
N LEU A 149 -4.75 -13.87 23.19
CA LEU A 149 -5.86 -14.76 23.58
C LEU A 149 -6.64 -15.32 22.38
N THR A 150 -6.55 -14.69 21.23
CA THR A 150 -7.21 -15.11 19.99
C THR A 150 -6.27 -15.88 19.05
N PHE A 151 -5.04 -16.20 19.49
CA PHE A 151 -4.07 -16.93 18.67
C PHE A 151 -4.54 -18.37 18.42
N ARG A 152 -4.52 -18.78 17.16
CA ARG A 152 -4.95 -20.12 16.71
C ARG A 152 -3.72 -20.89 16.26
N LYS A 153 -3.23 -21.76 17.13
CA LYS A 153 -2.11 -22.65 16.83
C LYS A 153 -2.44 -23.55 15.63
N GLY A 154 -1.50 -23.68 14.69
CA GLY A 154 -1.68 -24.42 13.44
C GLY A 154 -2.40 -23.61 12.35
N ILE A 155 -2.70 -22.33 12.60
CA ILE A 155 -3.26 -21.38 11.62
C ILE A 155 -2.46 -20.10 11.63
N ASP A 156 -2.42 -19.39 12.77
CA ASP A 156 -1.78 -18.07 12.88
C ASP A 156 -0.24 -18.16 12.96
N ASP A 157 0.33 -19.36 13.13
CA ASP A 157 1.76 -19.69 13.10
C ASP A 157 2.24 -20.26 11.74
N LEU A 158 1.33 -20.37 10.76
CA LEU A 158 1.73 -20.78 9.42
C LEU A 158 2.42 -19.62 8.66
N PRO A 159 3.34 -19.93 7.73
CA PRO A 159 3.93 -18.90 6.86
C PRO A 159 2.88 -18.15 6.08
N THR A 160 2.91 -16.82 6.13
CA THR A 160 2.05 -15.96 5.33
C THR A 160 2.72 -15.65 4.00
N ILE A 161 2.02 -15.94 2.91
CA ILE A 161 2.47 -15.62 1.54
C ILE A 161 1.60 -14.47 1.04
N PRO A 162 2.14 -13.25 0.88
CA PRO A 162 1.37 -12.13 0.36
C PRO A 162 1.09 -12.30 -1.13
N VAL A 163 -0.13 -12.00 -1.53
CA VAL A 163 -0.56 -11.96 -2.93
C VAL A 163 -0.96 -10.53 -3.23
N VAL A 164 -0.14 -9.83 -4.03
CA VAL A 164 -0.38 -8.47 -4.48
C VAL A 164 -0.84 -8.51 -5.93
N ILE A 165 -2.11 -8.21 -6.13
CA ILE A 165 -2.69 -8.04 -7.47
C ILE A 165 -2.65 -6.56 -7.79
N SER A 166 -2.13 -6.19 -8.94
CA SER A 166 -2.04 -4.80 -9.37
C SER A 166 -2.34 -4.65 -10.86
N GLU A 167 -2.69 -3.44 -11.25
CA GLU A 167 -3.01 -3.07 -12.61
C GLU A 167 -1.90 -2.18 -13.17
N TRP A 168 -1.66 -2.31 -14.47
CA TRP A 168 -0.69 -1.50 -15.18
C TRP A 168 -1.31 -0.89 -16.45
N THR A 169 -0.99 0.37 -16.69
CA THR A 169 -1.27 1.03 -17.97
C THR A 169 -0.05 1.77 -18.48
N ASP A 170 0.12 1.77 -19.79
CA ASP A 170 1.18 2.55 -20.45
C ASP A 170 0.85 4.05 -20.58
N TYR A 171 -0.35 4.45 -20.20
CA TYR A 171 -0.73 5.85 -20.19
C TYR A 171 0.01 6.60 -19.05
N ASN A 172 0.31 7.86 -19.30
CA ASN A 172 0.81 8.74 -18.25
C ASN A 172 -0.29 8.92 -17.18
N PRO A 173 -0.02 8.69 -15.88
CA PRO A 173 -1.01 8.81 -14.82
C PRO A 173 -1.74 10.17 -14.79
N ASN A 174 -1.04 11.27 -15.07
CA ASN A 174 -1.65 12.61 -15.15
C ASN A 174 -2.66 12.72 -16.29
N ASN A 175 -2.45 12.00 -17.41
CA ASN A 175 -3.43 11.96 -18.48
C ASN A 175 -4.68 11.18 -18.07
N ILE A 176 -4.50 10.03 -17.39
CA ILE A 176 -5.62 9.27 -16.82
C ILE A 176 -6.42 10.13 -15.85
N HIS A 177 -5.75 10.78 -14.91
CA HIS A 177 -6.37 11.68 -13.93
C HIS A 177 -7.18 12.79 -14.61
N ARG A 178 -6.63 13.45 -15.63
CA ARG A 178 -7.35 14.45 -16.42
C ARG A 178 -8.56 13.87 -17.16
N MET A 179 -8.42 12.66 -17.72
CA MET A 179 -9.51 11.99 -18.42
C MET A 179 -10.66 11.64 -17.48
N LEU A 180 -10.35 11.17 -16.26
CA LEU A 180 -11.35 10.91 -15.22
C LEU A 180 -12.08 12.20 -14.82
N HIS A 181 -11.37 13.31 -14.62
CA HIS A 181 -11.98 14.62 -14.32
C HIS A 181 -12.91 15.12 -15.45
N ASN A 182 -12.57 14.82 -16.69
CA ASN A 182 -13.37 15.21 -17.85
C ASN A 182 -14.50 14.24 -18.17
N ALA A 183 -14.71 13.21 -17.35
CA ALA A 183 -15.74 12.18 -17.55
C ALA A 183 -15.71 11.59 -18.98
N THR A 184 -14.53 11.25 -19.49
CA THR A 184 -14.36 10.74 -20.86
C THR A 184 -14.96 9.36 -21.04
N ASP A 185 -15.54 9.09 -22.20
CA ASP A 185 -15.99 7.75 -22.60
C ASP A 185 -14.87 6.86 -23.13
N TRP A 186 -13.63 7.35 -23.19
CA TRP A 186 -12.54 6.64 -23.85
C TRP A 186 -12.30 5.24 -23.29
N PHE A 187 -12.32 5.08 -21.98
CA PHE A 187 -12.12 3.78 -21.36
C PHE A 187 -13.27 2.81 -21.63
N ALA A 188 -14.50 3.30 -21.63
CA ALA A 188 -15.68 2.52 -21.99
C ALA A 188 -15.64 2.06 -23.46
N ILE A 189 -15.17 2.94 -24.36
CA ILE A 189 -14.95 2.59 -25.77
C ILE A 189 -13.90 1.48 -25.89
N LYS A 190 -12.77 1.62 -25.18
CA LYS A 190 -11.71 0.58 -25.19
C LYS A 190 -12.17 -0.78 -24.63
N LYS A 191 -13.05 -0.77 -23.66
CA LYS A 191 -13.66 -2.00 -23.08
C LYS A 191 -14.73 -2.59 -23.97
N GLY A 192 -15.17 -1.87 -25.02
CA GLY A 192 -16.27 -2.30 -25.86
C GLY A 192 -17.66 -2.16 -25.19
N THR A 193 -17.78 -1.39 -24.12
CA THR A 193 -19.04 -1.17 -23.39
C THR A 193 -19.86 -0.01 -23.94
N THR A 194 -19.29 0.80 -24.83
CA THR A 194 -19.99 1.85 -25.57
C THR A 194 -19.49 1.91 -27.00
N GLN A 195 -20.35 2.38 -27.92
CA GLN A 195 -20.03 2.49 -29.32
C GLN A 195 -19.05 3.66 -29.58
N SER A 196 -18.02 3.42 -30.38
CA SER A 196 -17.11 4.47 -30.84
C SER A 196 -17.78 5.37 -31.90
N TYR A 197 -17.24 6.57 -32.09
CA TYR A 197 -17.70 7.46 -33.17
C TYR A 197 -17.45 6.85 -34.55
N ALA A 198 -16.35 6.12 -34.74
CA ALA A 198 -16.06 5.45 -36.01
C ALA A 198 -17.10 4.38 -36.34
N GLU A 199 -17.53 3.60 -35.36
CA GLU A 199 -18.63 2.62 -35.53
C GLU A 199 -19.95 3.30 -35.84
N ALA A 200 -20.28 4.39 -35.12
CA ALA A 200 -21.49 5.16 -35.35
C ALA A 200 -21.53 5.75 -36.76
N ILE A 201 -20.38 6.20 -37.31
CA ILE A 201 -20.26 6.65 -38.69
C ILE A 201 -20.48 5.48 -39.65
N LYS A 202 -19.81 4.36 -39.44
CA LYS A 202 -19.91 3.14 -40.27
C LYS A 202 -21.34 2.64 -40.37
N GLU A 203 -22.07 2.70 -39.27
CA GLU A 203 -23.45 2.22 -39.16
C GLU A 203 -24.51 3.28 -39.49
N GLY A 204 -24.11 4.50 -39.86
CA GLY A 204 -25.02 5.53 -40.36
C GLY A 204 -25.81 6.29 -39.29
N HIS A 205 -25.48 6.15 -37.98
CA HIS A 205 -26.19 6.84 -36.90
C HIS A 205 -25.31 7.78 -36.04
N PHE A 206 -24.29 8.35 -36.67
CA PHE A 206 -23.38 9.32 -36.02
C PHE A 206 -24.15 10.47 -35.36
N THR A 207 -25.14 11.06 -36.08
CA THR A 207 -25.94 12.18 -35.54
C THR A 207 -26.69 11.77 -34.29
N THR A 208 -27.24 10.55 -34.24
CA THR A 208 -27.91 10.00 -33.08
C THR A 208 -26.95 9.84 -31.89
N LYS A 209 -25.74 9.33 -32.16
CA LYS A 209 -24.70 9.20 -31.13
C LYS A 209 -24.35 10.57 -30.53
N VAL A 210 -24.04 11.57 -31.36
CA VAL A 210 -23.73 12.92 -30.89
C VAL A 210 -24.88 13.51 -30.07
N LYS A 211 -26.12 13.38 -30.56
CA LYS A 211 -27.30 13.87 -29.84
C LYS A 211 -27.48 13.20 -28.46
N ASN A 212 -27.22 11.90 -28.37
CA ASN A 212 -27.30 11.18 -27.12
C ASN A 212 -26.18 11.55 -26.15
N GLU A 213 -24.99 11.85 -26.64
CA GLU A 213 -23.89 12.37 -25.82
C GLU A 213 -24.27 13.70 -25.14
N PHE A 214 -24.86 14.62 -25.87
CA PHE A 214 -25.35 15.90 -25.30
C PHE A 214 -26.54 15.75 -24.36
N LYS A 215 -27.33 14.68 -24.50
CA LYS A 215 -28.46 14.40 -23.60
C LYS A 215 -28.06 13.62 -22.36
N ARG A 216 -26.87 13.08 -22.31
CA ARG A 216 -26.39 12.31 -21.19
C ARG A 216 -26.30 13.20 -19.96
N MET A 217 -27.17 12.96 -18.97
CA MET A 217 -27.19 13.68 -17.70
C MET A 217 -26.31 13.04 -16.63
N LEU A 218 -25.99 11.77 -16.79
CA LEU A 218 -25.12 11.01 -15.89
C LEU A 218 -23.79 10.77 -16.60
N ALA A 219 -22.71 11.13 -15.96
CA ALA A 219 -21.39 10.66 -16.37
C ALA A 219 -21.39 9.13 -16.37
N MET A 220 -20.71 8.49 -17.33
CA MET A 220 -20.39 7.07 -17.22
C MET A 220 -19.58 6.84 -15.97
N ASP A 221 -19.45 5.58 -15.54
CA ASP A 221 -18.57 5.23 -14.46
C ASP A 221 -17.15 5.69 -14.79
N VAL A 222 -16.80 6.88 -14.24
CA VAL A 222 -15.53 7.56 -14.50
C VAL A 222 -14.38 6.98 -13.68
N SER A 223 -14.69 6.12 -12.72
CA SER A 223 -13.70 5.45 -11.89
C SER A 223 -13.03 4.26 -12.57
N ASP A 224 -13.58 3.82 -13.70
CA ASP A 224 -13.24 2.55 -14.33
C ASP A 224 -12.27 2.72 -15.50
N VAL A 225 -10.99 2.78 -15.18
CA VAL A 225 -9.89 2.88 -16.16
C VAL A 225 -9.76 1.57 -16.95
N TYR A 226 -9.31 1.67 -18.21
CA TYR A 226 -8.87 0.52 -18.98
C TYR A 226 -7.38 0.27 -18.71
N TYR A 227 -7.07 -0.86 -18.08
CA TYR A 227 -5.70 -1.29 -17.83
C TYR A 227 -5.18 -2.18 -18.95
N ASP A 228 -3.89 -2.04 -19.26
CA ASP A 228 -3.24 -2.80 -20.34
C ASP A 228 -2.79 -4.19 -19.85
N LYS A 229 -2.50 -4.32 -18.54
CA LYS A 229 -2.08 -5.58 -17.90
C LYS A 229 -2.54 -5.65 -16.44
N PHE A 230 -2.73 -6.89 -15.98
CA PHE A 230 -2.83 -7.25 -14.56
C PHE A 230 -1.56 -7.99 -14.17
N LEU A 231 -1.06 -7.72 -12.99
CA LEU A 231 0.17 -8.27 -12.47
C LEU A 231 -0.09 -9.01 -11.15
N LEU A 232 0.58 -10.13 -10.95
CA LEU A 232 0.60 -10.87 -9.70
C LEU A 232 2.01 -10.80 -9.10
N ASN A 233 2.16 -10.16 -7.94
CA ASN A 233 3.46 -9.92 -7.31
C ASN A 233 4.48 -9.29 -8.29
N GLY A 234 4.03 -8.41 -9.19
CA GLY A 234 4.86 -7.73 -10.18
C GLY A 234 5.21 -8.55 -11.43
N ASN A 235 4.72 -9.77 -11.52
CA ASN A 235 4.93 -10.63 -12.69
C ASN A 235 3.69 -10.65 -13.58
N GLN A 236 3.94 -10.81 -14.89
CA GLN A 236 2.90 -11.20 -15.85
C GLN A 236 2.77 -12.72 -15.83
N GLU A 237 1.56 -13.24 -15.94
CA GLU A 237 1.35 -14.61 -16.39
C GLU A 237 1.52 -14.72 -17.90
#